data_fb81ab8ee8b16de252a056574ab9bea0
#
_entry.id   fb81ab8ee8b16de252a056574ab9bea0
#
_cell.length_a   1.000
_cell.length_b   1.000
_cell.length_c   1.000
_cell.angle_alpha   90.00
_cell.angle_beta   90.00
_cell.angle_gamma   90.00
#
_symmetry.space_group_name_H-M   'P 1'
#
loop_
_entity.id
_entity.type
_entity.pdbx_description
1 polymer ?
#
loop_
_entity_poly.entity_id
_entity_poly.type
_entity_poly.pdbx_seq_one_letter_code
_entity_poly.pdbx_strand_id
1 'polypeptide(L)'
;MCVNAWVQEATIKNWQKKKKAMQQDLETVQDLVKAAQMVFNKYIRERDKDELCISCKQKPKKENAGHFYNANNHWNVRFDEDNVHLQCEKCNSYLSGNLIEYRQHLLTKIGAERFNQLEAKARVTRKFTKDELKEIIKTYKQKIKDAGK
;
A
#
# COMPACT_ATOMS: atom_id res chain seq x y z
N MET A 1 1.17 -50.91 -19.04
CA MET A 1 2.07 -50.20 -18.11
C MET A 1 2.26 -48.69 -18.33
N CYS A 2 1.80 -48.13 -19.45
CA CYS A 2 1.89 -46.66 -19.72
C CYS A 2 0.76 -45.83 -19.08
N VAL A 3 -0.25 -46.46 -18.52
CA VAL A 3 -1.41 -45.79 -17.89
C VAL A 3 -1.02 -45.07 -16.58
N ASN A 4 0.04 -45.55 -15.91
CA ASN A 4 0.41 -45.05 -14.59
C ASN A 4 1.12 -43.66 -14.62
N ALA A 5 1.88 -43.37 -15.66
CA ALA A 5 2.59 -42.07 -15.77
C ALA A 5 1.63 -40.89 -15.93
N TRP A 6 0.61 -41.05 -16.75
CA TRP A 6 -0.39 -40.00 -16.98
C TRP A 6 -1.27 -39.76 -15.73
N VAL A 7 -1.66 -40.81 -15.03
CA VAL A 7 -2.43 -40.74 -13.78
C VAL A 7 -1.58 -40.07 -12.68
N GLN A 8 -0.29 -40.41 -12.58
CA GLN A 8 0.63 -39.81 -11.61
C GLN A 8 0.81 -38.32 -11.86
N GLU A 9 0.97 -37.90 -13.11
CA GLU A 9 1.13 -36.49 -13.46
C GLU A 9 -0.13 -35.68 -13.12
N ALA A 10 -1.31 -36.21 -13.43
CA ALA A 10 -2.58 -35.57 -13.07
C ALA A 10 -2.76 -35.46 -11.54
N THR A 11 -2.34 -36.48 -10.80
CA THR A 11 -2.38 -36.50 -9.33
C THR A 11 -1.43 -35.46 -8.73
N ILE A 12 -0.22 -35.35 -9.26
CA ILE A 12 0.77 -34.35 -8.83
C ILE A 12 0.26 -32.93 -9.07
N LYS A 13 -0.27 -32.63 -10.26
CA LYS A 13 -0.86 -31.32 -10.59
C LYS A 13 -2.02 -30.97 -9.67
N ASN A 14 -2.89 -31.93 -9.39
CA ASN A 14 -4.03 -31.73 -8.48
C ASN A 14 -3.56 -31.46 -7.05
N TRP A 15 -2.54 -32.18 -6.59
CA TRP A 15 -1.96 -32.00 -5.27
C TRP A 15 -1.27 -30.63 -5.12
N GLN A 16 -0.52 -30.21 -6.15
CA GLN A 16 0.11 -28.87 -6.19
C GLN A 16 -0.94 -27.76 -6.14
N LYS A 17 -2.04 -27.92 -6.87
CA LYS A 17 -3.17 -26.99 -6.86
C LYS A 17 -3.82 -26.89 -5.47
N LYS A 18 -4.06 -28.04 -4.81
CA LYS A 18 -4.58 -28.10 -3.44
C LYS A 18 -3.63 -27.47 -2.44
N LYS A 19 -2.33 -27.73 -2.55
CA LYS A 19 -1.28 -27.17 -1.69
C LYS A 19 -1.25 -25.65 -1.81
N LYS A 20 -1.30 -25.13 -3.03
CA LYS A 20 -1.35 -23.68 -3.30
C LYS A 20 -2.59 -23.03 -2.69
N ALA A 21 -3.76 -23.65 -2.84
CA ALA A 21 -5.01 -23.19 -2.24
C ALA A 21 -4.94 -23.18 -0.71
N MET A 22 -4.38 -24.23 -0.10
CA MET A 22 -4.17 -24.31 1.36
C MET A 22 -3.20 -23.25 1.86
N GLN A 23 -2.11 -22.94 1.13
CA GLN A 23 -1.19 -21.88 1.47
C GLN A 23 -1.85 -20.51 1.42
N GLN A 24 -2.73 -20.26 0.46
CA GLN A 24 -3.51 -19.02 0.37
C GLN A 24 -4.48 -18.87 1.55
N ASP A 25 -5.10 -19.97 2.01
CA ASP A 25 -5.97 -19.96 3.19
C ASP A 25 -5.21 -19.71 4.50
N LEU A 26 -3.91 -20.03 4.54
CA LEU A 26 -3.05 -19.81 5.71
C LEU A 26 -2.51 -18.37 5.78
N GLU A 27 -2.70 -17.54 4.75
CA GLU A 27 -2.32 -16.14 4.81
C GLU A 27 -3.09 -15.40 5.90
N THR A 28 -2.37 -14.79 6.82
CA THR A 28 -2.97 -14.00 7.90
C THR A 28 -3.38 -12.62 7.40
N VAL A 29 -4.27 -11.96 8.14
CA VAL A 29 -4.61 -10.55 7.89
C VAL A 29 -3.33 -9.69 7.89
N GLN A 30 -2.39 -9.97 8.81
CA GLN A 30 -1.14 -9.21 8.88
C GLN A 30 -0.26 -9.39 7.64
N ASP A 31 -0.18 -10.61 7.10
CA ASP A 31 0.55 -10.88 5.85
C ASP A 31 -0.05 -10.07 4.68
N LEU A 32 -1.37 -10.05 4.60
CA LEU A 32 -2.08 -9.29 3.57
C LEU A 32 -1.94 -7.78 3.77
N VAL A 33 -1.92 -7.29 5.01
CA VAL A 33 -1.65 -5.86 5.29
C VAL A 33 -0.26 -5.47 4.80
N LYS A 34 0.75 -6.28 5.07
CA LYS A 34 2.12 -6.02 4.59
C LYS A 34 2.19 -6.01 3.07
N ALA A 35 1.56 -6.98 2.41
CA ALA A 35 1.52 -7.06 0.95
C ALA A 35 0.77 -5.85 0.36
N ALA A 36 -0.37 -5.48 0.91
CA ALA A 36 -1.14 -4.32 0.49
C ALA A 36 -0.33 -3.02 0.67
N GLN A 37 0.38 -2.89 1.80
CA GLN A 37 1.20 -1.71 2.07
C GLN A 37 2.36 -1.58 1.08
N MET A 38 3.02 -2.68 0.73
CA MET A 38 4.09 -2.67 -0.27
C MET A 38 3.60 -2.20 -1.63
N VAL A 39 2.47 -2.74 -2.10
CA VAL A 39 1.90 -2.39 -3.40
C VAL A 39 1.41 -0.94 -3.40
N PHE A 40 0.69 -0.53 -2.35
CA PHE A 40 0.20 0.83 -2.22
C PHE A 40 1.34 1.85 -2.17
N ASN A 41 2.38 1.60 -1.39
CA ASN A 41 3.54 2.49 -1.29
C ASN A 41 4.28 2.60 -2.63
N LYS A 42 4.39 1.50 -3.36
CA LYS A 42 4.96 1.50 -4.71
C LYS A 42 4.14 2.38 -5.64
N TYR A 43 2.82 2.26 -5.60
CA TYR A 43 1.92 3.11 -6.38
C TYR A 43 2.13 4.59 -6.06
N ILE A 44 2.23 4.96 -4.78
CA ILE A 44 2.45 6.35 -4.36
C ILE A 44 3.78 6.89 -4.91
N ARG A 45 4.85 6.10 -4.83
CA ARG A 45 6.14 6.51 -5.40
C ARG A 45 6.08 6.69 -6.92
N GLU A 46 5.35 5.82 -7.62
CA GLU A 46 5.13 5.96 -9.07
C GLU A 46 4.29 7.18 -9.41
N ARG A 47 3.21 7.42 -8.65
CA ARG A 47 2.35 8.60 -8.81
C ARG A 47 3.14 9.90 -8.66
N ASP A 48 4.01 9.96 -7.66
CA ASP A 48 4.71 11.18 -7.25
C ASP A 48 6.19 11.22 -7.72
N LYS A 49 6.60 10.35 -8.64
CA LYS A 49 8.01 10.15 -9.04
C LYS A 49 8.75 11.42 -9.46
N ASP A 50 8.05 12.39 -10.03
CA ASP A 50 8.65 13.64 -10.49
C ASP A 50 8.43 14.80 -9.50
N GLU A 51 7.85 14.51 -8.34
CA GLU A 51 7.59 15.50 -7.31
C GLU A 51 8.74 15.60 -6.30
N LEU A 52 8.72 16.71 -5.56
CA LEU A 52 9.63 16.93 -4.44
C LEU A 52 9.06 16.29 -3.17
N CYS A 53 9.93 16.09 -2.15
CA CYS A 53 9.47 15.67 -0.83
C CYS A 53 8.37 16.58 -0.33
N ILE A 54 7.24 16.02 0.09
CA ILE A 54 6.07 16.79 0.55
C ILE A 54 6.42 17.68 1.75
N SER A 55 7.35 17.25 2.60
CA SER A 55 7.73 17.98 3.81
C SER A 55 8.80 19.04 3.56
N CYS A 56 9.98 18.65 3.08
CA CYS A 56 11.12 19.60 2.96
C CYS A 56 11.25 20.25 1.58
N LYS A 57 10.47 19.82 0.59
CA LYS A 57 10.50 20.32 -0.79
C LYS A 57 11.85 20.17 -1.50
N GLN A 58 12.68 19.25 -1.04
CA GLN A 58 13.91 18.85 -1.71
C GLN A 58 13.68 17.61 -2.56
N LYS A 59 14.50 17.42 -3.59
CA LYS A 59 14.46 16.21 -4.39
C LYS A 59 14.96 15.03 -3.56
N PRO A 60 14.16 13.97 -3.38
CA PRO A 60 14.60 12.84 -2.58
C PRO A 60 15.74 12.08 -3.23
N LYS A 61 16.77 11.75 -2.48
CA LYS A 61 17.80 10.78 -2.89
C LYS A 61 17.25 9.37 -2.79
N LYS A 62 16.47 9.10 -1.75
CA LYS A 62 15.74 7.87 -1.55
C LYS A 62 14.26 8.20 -1.37
N GLU A 63 13.44 7.62 -2.23
CA GLU A 63 12.01 7.90 -2.28
C GLU A 63 11.26 6.97 -1.34
N ASN A 64 10.52 7.56 -0.41
CA ASN A 64 9.62 6.86 0.50
C ASN A 64 8.18 7.32 0.29
N ALA A 65 7.23 6.43 0.57
CA ALA A 65 5.82 6.78 0.67
C ALA A 65 5.53 7.10 2.14
N GLY A 66 5.42 8.38 2.47
CA GLY A 66 5.25 8.84 3.84
C GLY A 66 3.80 9.11 4.19
N HIS A 67 3.33 8.54 5.30
CA HIS A 67 1.98 8.75 5.82
C HIS A 67 1.93 10.01 6.66
N PHE A 68 0.92 10.87 6.43
CA PHE A 68 0.67 12.02 7.30
C PHE A 68 0.07 11.56 8.63
N TYR A 69 -1.04 10.84 8.59
CA TYR A 69 -1.56 10.11 9.74
C TYR A 69 -0.91 8.73 9.77
N ASN A 70 -0.24 8.40 10.86
CA ASN A 70 0.53 7.17 11.03
C ASN A 70 -0.31 5.92 10.69
N ALA A 71 0.24 5.04 9.88
CA ALA A 71 -0.42 3.83 9.41
C ALA A 71 -0.88 2.91 10.54
N ASN A 72 -0.07 2.79 11.60
CA ASN A 72 -0.36 1.87 12.71
C ASN A 72 -1.49 2.36 13.62
N ASN A 73 -1.67 3.67 13.72
CA ASN A 73 -2.67 4.28 14.62
C ASN A 73 -3.93 4.75 13.89
N HIS A 74 -3.88 4.87 12.56
CA HIS A 74 -4.98 5.42 11.76
C HIS A 74 -5.30 4.49 10.60
N TRP A 75 -5.85 3.33 10.92
CA TRP A 75 -6.12 2.26 9.96
C TRP A 75 -7.05 2.66 8.84
N ASN A 76 -8.04 3.52 9.12
CA ASN A 76 -9.02 3.93 8.11
C ASN A 76 -8.40 4.72 6.96
N VAL A 77 -7.27 5.39 7.18
CA VAL A 77 -6.57 6.18 6.17
C VAL A 77 -5.22 5.58 5.76
N ARG A 78 -4.96 4.35 6.18
CA ARG A 78 -3.71 3.64 5.88
C ARG A 78 -3.44 3.52 4.39
N PHE A 79 -4.50 3.30 3.61
CA PHE A 79 -4.46 3.17 2.15
C PHE A 79 -5.22 4.31 1.46
N ASP A 80 -5.27 5.47 2.08
CA ASP A 80 -5.90 6.66 1.52
C ASP A 80 -4.87 7.48 0.75
N GLU A 81 -5.13 7.73 -0.53
CA GLU A 81 -4.20 8.44 -1.41
C GLU A 81 -3.96 9.89 -0.97
N ASP A 82 -4.88 10.50 -0.25
CA ASP A 82 -4.70 11.84 0.32
C ASP A 82 -3.78 11.84 1.55
N ASN A 83 -3.64 10.69 2.21
CA ASN A 83 -2.84 10.55 3.42
C ASN A 83 -1.36 10.21 3.15
N VAL A 84 -1.01 9.80 1.93
CA VAL A 84 0.31 9.26 1.64
C VAL A 84 0.91 9.95 0.43
N HIS A 85 2.10 10.50 0.61
CA HIS A 85 2.82 11.26 -0.42
C HIS A 85 4.30 10.94 -0.39
N LEU A 86 4.99 11.29 -1.48
CA LEU A 86 6.43 11.13 -1.60
C LEU A 86 7.15 11.93 -0.50
N GLN A 87 8.00 11.27 0.25
CA GLN A 87 8.91 11.88 1.21
C GLN A 87 10.34 11.38 1.00
N CYS A 88 11.32 12.21 1.32
CA CYS A 88 12.69 11.74 1.44
C CYS A 88 12.86 10.93 2.74
N GLU A 89 13.88 10.08 2.78
CA GLU A 89 14.14 9.23 3.94
C GLU A 89 14.38 10.05 5.22
N LYS A 90 15.06 11.20 5.10
CA LYS A 90 15.30 12.09 6.24
C LYS A 90 14.01 12.55 6.89
N CYS A 91 13.06 13.07 6.11
CA CYS A 91 11.78 13.52 6.66
C CYS A 91 10.93 12.36 7.17
N ASN A 92 10.86 11.27 6.42
CA ASN A 92 10.00 10.14 6.76
C ASN A 92 10.52 9.37 7.98
N SER A 93 11.81 9.08 8.05
CA SER A 93 12.39 8.20 9.09
C SER A 93 13.05 9.01 10.21
N TYR A 94 13.98 9.89 9.89
CA TYR A 94 14.78 10.59 10.92
C TYR A 94 14.04 11.76 11.59
N LEU A 95 13.12 12.41 10.89
CA LEU A 95 12.31 13.50 11.42
C LEU A 95 10.87 13.04 11.75
N SER A 96 10.66 11.74 11.89
CA SER A 96 9.36 11.14 12.27
C SER A 96 8.19 11.67 11.43
N GLY A 97 8.40 11.79 10.12
CA GLY A 97 7.42 12.30 9.17
C GLY A 97 7.50 13.80 8.91
N ASN A 98 8.26 14.55 9.73
CA ASN A 98 8.35 16.01 9.61
C ASN A 98 6.96 16.64 9.42
N LEU A 99 6.07 16.38 10.36
CA LEU A 99 4.62 16.55 10.20
C LEU A 99 4.16 18.01 10.13
N ILE A 100 4.88 18.95 10.74
CA ILE A 100 4.54 20.38 10.68
C ILE A 100 4.65 20.86 9.24
N GLU A 101 5.78 20.59 8.60
CA GLU A 101 6.01 20.92 7.20
C GLU A 101 5.10 20.13 6.27
N TYR A 102 4.90 18.83 6.57
CA TYR A 102 4.02 17.97 5.81
C TYR A 102 2.59 18.54 5.78
N ARG A 103 2.05 18.88 6.96
CA ARG A 103 0.69 19.43 7.09
C ARG A 103 0.49 20.67 6.23
N GLN A 104 1.44 21.59 6.28
CA GLN A 104 1.37 22.84 5.55
C GLN A 104 1.30 22.61 4.03
N HIS A 105 2.18 21.75 3.51
CA HIS A 105 2.24 21.46 2.09
C HIS A 105 1.10 20.55 1.62
N LEU A 106 0.65 19.63 2.49
CA LEU A 106 -0.51 18.78 2.20
C LEU A 106 -1.78 19.62 2.05
N LEU A 107 -1.99 20.55 2.96
CA LEU A 107 -3.14 21.47 2.91
C LEU A 107 -3.17 22.27 1.60
N THR A 108 -2.01 22.74 1.14
CA THR A 108 -1.88 23.42 -0.13
C THR A 108 -2.16 22.48 -1.31
N LYS A 109 -1.66 21.24 -1.24
CA LYS A 109 -1.75 20.27 -2.34
C LYS A 109 -3.17 19.74 -2.57
N ILE A 110 -3.86 19.32 -1.52
CA ILE A 110 -5.19 18.71 -1.62
C ILE A 110 -6.35 19.69 -1.35
N GLY A 111 -6.06 20.84 -0.73
CA GLY A 111 -7.06 21.83 -0.36
C GLY A 111 -7.71 21.54 0.99
N ALA A 112 -8.33 22.58 1.56
CA ALA A 112 -8.93 22.53 2.91
C ALA A 112 -10.05 21.51 3.02
N GLU A 113 -10.91 21.38 2.01
CA GLU A 113 -12.05 20.44 2.02
C GLU A 113 -11.58 18.98 2.11
N ARG A 114 -10.69 18.58 1.21
CA ARG A 114 -10.13 17.20 1.23
C ARG A 114 -9.31 16.95 2.48
N PHE A 115 -8.59 17.95 2.97
CA PHE A 115 -7.85 17.84 4.23
C PHE A 115 -8.77 17.59 5.41
N ASN A 116 -9.90 18.33 5.50
CA ASN A 116 -10.90 18.13 6.56
C ASN A 116 -11.57 16.76 6.46
N GLN A 117 -11.84 16.28 5.26
CA GLN A 117 -12.37 14.94 5.02
C GLN A 117 -11.36 13.86 5.46
N LEU A 118 -10.08 14.06 5.17
CA LEU A 118 -9.02 13.15 5.61
C LEU A 118 -8.93 13.09 7.14
N GLU A 119 -8.99 14.24 7.80
CA GLU A 119 -8.97 14.33 9.26
C GLU A 119 -10.15 13.61 9.89
N ALA A 120 -11.35 13.78 9.35
CA ALA A 120 -12.55 13.07 9.79
C ALA A 120 -12.41 11.56 9.64
N LYS A 121 -11.90 11.09 8.49
CA LYS A 121 -11.63 9.67 8.25
C LYS A 121 -10.58 9.09 9.21
N ALA A 122 -9.55 9.87 9.55
CA ALA A 122 -8.49 9.44 10.44
C ALA A 122 -8.98 9.13 11.86
N ARG A 123 -10.08 9.75 12.28
CA ARG A 123 -10.71 9.52 13.60
C ARG A 123 -11.56 8.26 13.66
N VAL A 124 -11.89 7.66 12.52
CA VAL A 124 -12.72 6.46 12.44
C VAL A 124 -11.86 5.23 12.62
N THR A 125 -12.21 4.39 13.58
CA THR A 125 -11.58 3.09 13.79
C THR A 125 -12.05 2.11 12.72
N ARG A 126 -11.12 1.36 12.12
CA ARG A 126 -11.43 0.38 11.08
C ARG A 126 -10.56 -0.86 11.20
N LYS A 127 -11.16 -2.00 10.90
CA LYS A 127 -10.46 -3.27 10.67
C LYS A 127 -10.68 -3.68 9.22
N PHE A 128 -9.63 -4.13 8.54
CA PHE A 128 -9.73 -4.66 7.19
C PHE A 128 -9.96 -6.16 7.21
N THR A 129 -10.88 -6.63 6.37
CA THR A 129 -11.04 -8.06 6.10
C THR A 129 -10.00 -8.53 5.10
N LYS A 130 -9.77 -9.84 5.04
CA LYS A 130 -8.87 -10.44 4.03
C LYS A 130 -9.31 -10.08 2.60
N ASP A 131 -10.61 -10.13 2.32
CA ASP A 131 -11.15 -9.81 0.99
C ASP A 131 -10.91 -8.35 0.61
N GLU A 132 -11.11 -7.41 1.55
CA GLU A 132 -10.81 -6.00 1.33
C GLU A 132 -9.33 -5.79 1.01
N LEU A 133 -8.41 -6.44 1.73
CA LEU A 133 -6.98 -6.34 1.52
C LEU A 133 -6.55 -6.92 0.16
N LYS A 134 -7.12 -8.05 -0.23
CA LYS A 134 -6.90 -8.65 -1.55
C LYS A 134 -7.36 -7.71 -2.67
N GLU A 135 -8.49 -7.04 -2.48
CA GLU A 135 -9.01 -6.06 -3.45
C GLU A 135 -8.10 -4.83 -3.55
N ILE A 136 -7.58 -4.34 -2.43
CA ILE A 136 -6.60 -3.25 -2.42
C ILE A 136 -5.34 -3.65 -3.20
N ILE A 137 -4.80 -4.83 -2.95
CA ILE A 137 -3.62 -5.34 -3.66
C ILE A 137 -3.88 -5.38 -5.17
N LYS A 138 -5.00 -5.95 -5.58
CA LYS A 138 -5.40 -6.06 -6.99
C LYS A 138 -5.55 -4.68 -7.63
N THR A 139 -6.25 -3.77 -6.98
CA THR A 139 -6.52 -2.41 -7.46
C THR A 139 -5.22 -1.64 -7.69
N TYR A 140 -4.31 -1.65 -6.72
CA TYR A 140 -3.07 -0.88 -6.84
C TYR A 140 -2.04 -1.53 -7.75
N LYS A 141 -2.01 -2.86 -7.87
CA LYS A 141 -1.24 -3.53 -8.93
C LYS A 141 -1.69 -3.08 -10.31
N GLN A 142 -2.99 -2.96 -10.53
CA GLN A 142 -3.54 -2.50 -11.80
C GLN A 142 -3.22 -1.03 -12.07
N LYS A 143 -3.33 -0.18 -11.06
CA LYS A 143 -2.98 1.25 -11.18
C LYS A 143 -1.50 1.46 -11.52
N ILE A 144 -0.61 0.64 -10.96
CA ILE A 144 0.82 0.67 -11.29
C ILE A 144 1.04 0.30 -12.76
N LYS A 145 0.38 -0.74 -13.26
CA LYS A 145 0.46 -1.14 -14.68
C LYS A 145 -0.04 -0.02 -15.61
N ASP A 146 -1.16 0.58 -15.26
CA ASP A 146 -1.78 1.65 -16.06
C ASP A 146 -0.89 2.91 -16.08
N ALA A 147 -0.22 3.23 -15.00
CA ALA A 147 0.71 4.36 -14.91
C ALA A 147 2.00 4.15 -15.74
N GLY A 148 2.37 2.90 -16.00
CA GLY A 148 3.54 2.54 -16.81
C GLY A 148 3.31 2.56 -18.32
N LYS A 149 2.10 2.88 -18.76
CA LYS A 149 1.75 2.94 -20.19
C LYS A 149 1.93 4.36 -20.76
#